data_e918b7c58fd20b476bb0b2619035a159
#
_entry.id   e918b7c58fd20b476bb0b2619035a159
#
_cell.length_a   1.000
_cell.length_b   1.000
_cell.length_c   1.000
_cell.angle_alpha   90.00
_cell.angle_beta   90.00
_cell.angle_gamma   90.00
#
_symmetry.space_group_name_H-M   'P 1'
#
loop_
_entity.id
_entity.type
_entity.pdbx_description
1 polymer ?
#
loop_
_entity_poly.entity_id
_entity_poly.type
_entity_poly.pdbx_seq_one_letter_code
_entity_poly.pdbx_strand_id
1 'polypeptide(L)'
;MPETLLIRDGFLNLKKKLEPAEPGLFRLKDEYKKQRDVSLPTGCDPEVRFMLTSEISSIYKKNGKVRRVHNVIFVPDFKSAEGIQKELLKRGANITYDGRPIVGLDSRDLLEITLNVSEDSLFVPAHIWTPWFSMLGSKSGFDSVEECFGDLGKYIFAVETGLSADPPMHWICSFLDKCTLLSNSDAHSPEKIGRNANVFDTDMSYYSIIDAVKKNDPERFLGTIDLFPQEGKYHYDGHRKCSVCWDPLETLKKRGVCPVCGNDITIGVMNRVAGLSDRADLSERKKRLPFTSIIPLKEILSEIAGTGPTSKKVDRMYFPLLHKWGSELNILMNVAVEDIAKSGNEILGEAIRRMRNREVIIKEGFDGEYGRIKVFADGEVSSFGNAESLFDDISEEKRPLREKRNLINFDLEEYRRLANSN
;
A
#
# COMPACT_ATOMS: atom_id res chain seq x y z
N MET A 1 1.24 12.75 -9.46
CA MET A 1 0.54 12.47 -8.20
C MET A 1 -0.96 12.44 -8.50
N PRO A 2 -1.74 11.52 -7.95
CA PRO A 2 -3.17 11.39 -8.24
C PRO A 2 -3.99 12.62 -7.77
N GLU A 3 -3.46 13.39 -6.82
CA GLU A 3 -4.14 14.58 -6.32
C GLU A 3 -4.29 15.70 -7.34
N THR A 4 -3.47 15.73 -8.38
CA THR A 4 -3.41 16.89 -9.29
C THR A 4 -4.45 16.89 -10.40
N LEU A 5 -5.02 15.73 -10.77
CA LEU A 5 -5.94 15.64 -11.92
C LEU A 5 -7.20 16.49 -11.77
N LEU A 6 -7.80 16.50 -10.58
CA LEU A 6 -9.04 17.25 -10.31
C LEU A 6 -8.80 18.67 -9.78
N ILE A 7 -7.54 19.10 -9.68
CA ILE A 7 -7.16 20.48 -9.41
C ILE A 7 -6.90 21.20 -10.73
N ARG A 8 -7.42 22.43 -10.86
CA ARG A 8 -7.40 23.19 -12.10
C ARG A 8 -6.02 23.25 -12.76
N ASP A 9 -5.01 23.66 -12.03
CA ASP A 9 -3.65 23.86 -12.59
C ASP A 9 -2.97 22.51 -12.85
N GLY A 10 -3.19 21.51 -12.00
CA GLY A 10 -2.74 20.14 -12.22
C GLY A 10 -3.34 19.52 -13.47
N PHE A 11 -4.65 19.66 -13.66
CA PHE A 11 -5.35 19.21 -14.86
C PHE A 11 -4.79 19.81 -16.14
N LEU A 12 -4.62 21.15 -16.19
CA LEU A 12 -4.07 21.84 -17.34
C LEU A 12 -2.62 21.40 -17.65
N ASN A 13 -1.84 21.19 -16.59
CA ASN A 13 -0.46 20.74 -16.70
C ASN A 13 -0.35 19.31 -17.26
N LEU A 14 -1.20 18.38 -16.75
CA LEU A 14 -1.27 17.01 -17.27
C LEU A 14 -1.74 17.00 -18.73
N LYS A 15 -2.80 17.73 -19.06
CA LYS A 15 -3.33 17.84 -20.43
C LYS A 15 -2.30 18.42 -21.41
N LYS A 16 -1.43 19.33 -20.94
CA LYS A 16 -0.33 19.86 -21.73
C LYS A 16 0.75 18.82 -22.00
N LYS A 17 1.12 18.02 -21.02
CA LYS A 17 2.28 17.10 -21.05
C LYS A 17 1.97 15.72 -21.61
N LEU A 18 0.73 15.27 -21.47
CA LEU A 18 0.31 13.93 -21.86
C LEU A 18 -0.37 13.95 -23.24
N GLU A 19 -0.24 12.85 -23.95
CA GLU A 19 -0.96 12.55 -25.18
C GLU A 19 -1.57 11.14 -25.10
N PRO A 20 -2.71 10.88 -25.79
CA PRO A 20 -3.27 9.55 -25.86
C PRO A 20 -2.27 8.52 -26.41
N ALA A 21 -2.31 7.32 -25.82
CA ALA A 21 -1.57 6.16 -26.30
C ALA A 21 -2.55 5.03 -26.64
N GLU A 22 -2.62 3.98 -25.82
CA GLU A 22 -3.63 2.95 -25.97
C GLU A 22 -5.00 3.43 -25.40
N PRO A 23 -6.12 2.73 -25.63
CA PRO A 23 -7.45 3.18 -25.21
C PRO A 23 -7.52 3.52 -23.72
N GLY A 24 -7.77 4.80 -23.41
CA GLY A 24 -7.87 5.34 -22.05
C GLY A 24 -6.54 5.44 -21.29
N LEU A 25 -5.41 5.18 -21.95
CA LEU A 25 -4.08 5.37 -21.42
C LEU A 25 -3.37 6.53 -22.12
N PHE A 26 -2.42 7.12 -21.42
CA PHE A 26 -1.65 8.28 -21.88
C PHE A 26 -0.17 8.02 -21.77
N ARG A 27 0.60 8.69 -22.61
CA ARG A 27 2.07 8.73 -22.53
C ARG A 27 2.57 10.17 -22.46
N LEU A 28 3.78 10.34 -21.97
CA LEU A 28 4.43 11.64 -21.96
C LEU A 28 4.82 12.01 -23.40
N LYS A 29 4.50 13.24 -23.82
CA LYS A 29 4.91 13.77 -25.15
C LYS A 29 6.43 13.79 -25.27
N ASP A 30 6.94 13.56 -26.45
CA ASP A 30 8.39 13.44 -26.71
C ASP A 30 9.18 14.69 -26.31
N GLU A 31 8.60 15.89 -26.45
CA GLU A 31 9.24 17.14 -26.03
C GLU A 31 9.57 17.18 -24.53
N TYR A 32 8.78 16.46 -23.66
CA TYR A 32 9.03 16.35 -22.24
C TYR A 32 9.92 15.15 -21.88
N LYS A 33 9.97 14.10 -22.75
CA LYS A 33 10.91 12.98 -22.59
C LYS A 33 12.37 13.43 -22.74
N LYS A 34 12.64 14.32 -23.68
CA LYS A 34 13.98 14.83 -24.03
C LYS A 34 14.64 15.70 -22.95
N GLN A 35 13.87 16.17 -21.96
CA GLN A 35 14.40 16.97 -20.84
C GLN A 35 15.08 16.13 -19.75
N ARG A 36 15.27 14.83 -19.95
CA ARG A 36 15.92 13.94 -19.00
C ARG A 36 17.37 13.72 -19.36
N ASP A 37 18.29 14.27 -18.56
CA ASP A 37 19.74 13.99 -18.61
C ASP A 37 20.12 12.63 -17.98
N VAL A 38 19.14 11.77 -17.69
CA VAL A 38 19.40 10.50 -17.04
C VAL A 38 19.29 9.37 -18.06
N SER A 39 20.41 8.73 -18.35
CA SER A 39 20.41 7.45 -19.07
C SER A 39 19.68 6.40 -18.22
N LEU A 40 18.62 5.83 -18.77
CA LEU A 40 17.96 4.69 -18.09
C LEU A 40 18.92 3.49 -18.08
N PRO A 41 18.92 2.70 -17.01
CA PRO A 41 19.65 1.44 -16.98
C PRO A 41 19.23 0.53 -18.13
N THR A 42 20.19 -0.16 -18.73
CA THR A 42 19.94 -1.15 -19.78
C THR A 42 18.95 -2.20 -19.26
N GLY A 43 17.85 -2.43 -19.99
CA GLY A 43 16.81 -3.38 -19.56
C GLY A 43 15.63 -2.75 -18.82
N CYS A 44 15.64 -1.44 -18.55
CA CYS A 44 14.45 -0.73 -18.14
C CYS A 44 13.68 -0.25 -19.38
N ASP A 45 12.39 -0.58 -19.45
CA ASP A 45 11.51 -0.08 -20.50
C ASP A 45 11.20 1.41 -20.25
N PRO A 46 11.55 2.32 -21.19
CA PRO A 46 11.20 3.73 -21.06
C PRO A 46 9.72 4.03 -21.34
N GLU A 47 8.96 3.06 -21.85
CA GLU A 47 7.59 3.25 -22.32
C GLU A 47 6.56 3.12 -21.19
N VAL A 48 6.55 4.13 -20.32
CA VAL A 48 5.56 4.24 -19.23
C VAL A 48 4.22 4.74 -19.76
N ARG A 49 3.13 4.16 -19.25
CA ARG A 49 1.76 4.62 -19.46
C ARG A 49 1.18 5.23 -18.19
N PHE A 50 0.26 6.16 -18.40
CA PHE A 50 -0.42 6.88 -17.33
C PHE A 50 -1.92 6.65 -17.44
N MET A 51 -2.55 6.27 -16.31
CA MET A 51 -3.99 6.34 -16.11
C MET A 51 -4.33 7.66 -15.41
N LEU A 52 -5.43 8.28 -15.82
CA LEU A 52 -5.87 9.49 -15.15
C LEU A 52 -6.57 9.14 -13.83
N THR A 53 -5.96 9.56 -12.74
CA THR A 53 -6.47 9.29 -11.38
C THR A 53 -6.42 10.54 -10.52
N SER A 54 -7.32 10.61 -9.53
CA SER A 54 -7.26 11.63 -8.51
C SER A 54 -7.74 11.08 -7.17
N GLU A 55 -7.08 11.45 -6.10
CA GLU A 55 -7.55 11.21 -4.74
C GLU A 55 -8.28 12.44 -4.22
N ILE A 56 -9.47 12.23 -3.65
CA ILE A 56 -10.32 13.27 -3.04
C ILE A 56 -10.52 12.96 -1.56
N SER A 57 -10.42 13.99 -0.72
CA SER A 57 -10.73 13.93 0.69
C SER A 57 -12.17 14.40 0.93
N SER A 58 -13.06 13.50 1.32
CA SER A 58 -14.43 13.79 1.75
C SER A 58 -14.46 14.02 3.27
N ILE A 59 -14.89 15.22 3.71
CA ILE A 59 -15.02 15.58 5.13
C ILE A 59 -16.45 16.09 5.37
N TYR A 60 -17.26 15.34 6.10
CA TYR A 60 -18.69 15.62 6.27
C TYR A 60 -19.22 15.08 7.60
N LYS A 61 -20.45 15.44 7.95
CA LYS A 61 -21.17 14.88 9.11
C LYS A 61 -22.16 13.83 8.65
N LYS A 62 -22.12 12.63 9.26
CA LYS A 62 -23.10 11.56 9.04
C LYS A 62 -23.31 10.80 10.34
N ASN A 63 -24.57 10.56 10.71
CA ASN A 63 -24.97 9.87 11.95
C ASN A 63 -24.35 10.51 13.22
N GLY A 64 -24.33 11.84 13.29
CA GLY A 64 -23.82 12.59 14.44
C GLY A 64 -22.30 12.65 14.57
N LYS A 65 -21.54 11.98 13.68
CA LYS A 65 -20.08 11.92 13.70
C LYS A 65 -19.46 12.67 12.51
N VAL A 66 -18.27 13.25 12.70
CA VAL A 66 -17.45 13.76 11.60
C VAL A 66 -16.78 12.58 10.92
N ARG A 67 -17.10 12.40 9.63
CA ARG A 67 -16.49 11.38 8.77
C ARG A 67 -15.42 12.01 7.92
N ARG A 68 -14.33 11.27 7.71
CA ARG A 68 -13.22 11.66 6.84
C ARG A 68 -12.80 10.43 6.06
N VAL A 69 -12.97 10.50 4.75
CA VAL A 69 -12.71 9.36 3.85
C VAL A 69 -11.95 9.87 2.63
N HIS A 70 -10.88 9.20 2.27
CA HIS A 70 -10.19 9.40 1.01
C HIS A 70 -10.72 8.41 -0.03
N ASN A 71 -10.89 8.90 -1.25
CA ASN A 71 -11.38 8.11 -2.36
C ASN A 71 -10.52 8.39 -3.59
N VAL A 72 -10.03 7.34 -4.24
CA VAL A 72 -9.32 7.42 -5.52
C VAL A 72 -10.32 7.21 -6.64
N ILE A 73 -10.32 8.11 -7.61
CA ILE A 73 -11.18 8.05 -8.80
C ILE A 73 -10.28 7.85 -10.02
N PHE A 74 -10.55 6.79 -10.77
CA PHE A 74 -9.93 6.53 -12.06
C PHE A 74 -10.92 6.91 -13.17
N VAL A 75 -10.43 7.63 -14.19
CA VAL A 75 -11.26 8.06 -15.32
C VAL A 75 -10.58 7.72 -16.65
N PRO A 76 -11.37 7.38 -17.70
CA PRO A 76 -10.83 6.96 -18.99
C PRO A 76 -10.21 8.11 -19.80
N ASP A 77 -10.64 9.35 -19.55
CA ASP A 77 -10.23 10.49 -20.37
C ASP A 77 -10.34 11.84 -19.64
N PHE A 78 -9.74 12.87 -20.23
CA PHE A 78 -9.80 14.24 -19.70
C PHE A 78 -11.20 14.85 -19.73
N LYS A 79 -12.12 14.41 -20.60
CA LYS A 79 -13.52 14.89 -20.65
C LYS A 79 -14.26 14.43 -19.41
N SER A 80 -14.08 13.19 -19.00
CA SER A 80 -14.64 12.64 -17.75
C SER A 80 -14.10 13.37 -16.52
N ALA A 81 -12.78 13.62 -16.47
CA ALA A 81 -12.17 14.40 -15.38
C ALA A 81 -12.76 15.83 -15.31
N GLU A 82 -12.88 16.50 -16.45
CA GLU A 82 -13.49 17.84 -16.55
C GLU A 82 -14.96 17.85 -16.13
N GLY A 83 -15.69 16.80 -16.48
CA GLY A 83 -17.09 16.61 -16.06
C GLY A 83 -17.21 16.54 -14.53
N ILE A 84 -16.37 15.74 -13.88
CA ILE A 84 -16.33 15.65 -12.41
C ILE A 84 -15.96 17.01 -11.79
N GLN A 85 -14.95 17.69 -12.31
CA GLN A 85 -14.58 19.04 -11.85
C GLN A 85 -15.76 20.01 -11.90
N LYS A 86 -16.51 20.04 -13.00
CA LYS A 86 -17.69 20.91 -13.16
C LYS A 86 -18.76 20.60 -12.13
N GLU A 87 -19.03 19.33 -11.88
CA GLU A 87 -20.03 18.91 -10.87
C GLU A 87 -19.58 19.25 -9.44
N LEU A 88 -18.30 19.10 -9.12
CA LEU A 88 -17.75 19.50 -7.82
C LEU A 88 -17.83 21.02 -7.61
N LEU A 89 -17.48 21.82 -8.63
CA LEU A 89 -17.60 23.29 -8.58
C LEU A 89 -19.04 23.76 -8.39
N LYS A 90 -20.03 23.16 -9.06
CA LYS A 90 -21.46 23.46 -8.87
C LYS A 90 -21.91 23.26 -7.43
N ARG A 91 -21.25 22.35 -6.70
CA ARG A 91 -21.53 22.06 -5.28
C ARG A 91 -20.65 22.87 -4.32
N GLY A 92 -19.92 23.87 -4.84
CA GLY A 92 -19.09 24.76 -4.03
C GLY A 92 -17.77 24.15 -3.55
N ALA A 93 -17.33 23.02 -4.14
CA ALA A 93 -16.04 22.46 -3.81
C ALA A 93 -14.91 23.37 -4.31
N ASN A 94 -13.91 23.60 -3.46
CA ASN A 94 -12.71 24.34 -3.85
C ASN A 94 -11.70 23.39 -4.50
N ILE A 95 -11.55 23.51 -5.82
CA ILE A 95 -10.58 22.74 -6.61
C ILE A 95 -9.43 23.60 -7.14
N THR A 96 -9.28 24.83 -6.60
CA THR A 96 -8.18 25.73 -6.99
C THR A 96 -7.00 25.67 -6.04
N TYR A 97 -7.14 24.97 -4.94
CA TYR A 97 -6.05 24.79 -3.96
C TYR A 97 -5.01 23.82 -4.51
N ASP A 98 -3.74 24.07 -4.24
CA ASP A 98 -2.66 23.13 -4.55
C ASP A 98 -2.72 21.91 -3.62
N GLY A 99 -2.65 20.71 -4.18
CA GLY A 99 -2.70 19.44 -3.44
C GLY A 99 -4.00 18.64 -3.65
N ARG A 100 -4.40 17.84 -2.65
CA ARG A 100 -5.59 16.99 -2.71
C ARG A 100 -6.86 17.84 -2.53
N PRO A 101 -7.88 17.71 -3.41
CA PRO A 101 -9.16 18.39 -3.18
C PRO A 101 -9.82 17.90 -1.89
N ILE A 102 -10.22 18.86 -1.05
CA ILE A 102 -11.00 18.59 0.16
C ILE A 102 -12.42 19.07 -0.10
N VAL A 103 -13.37 18.13 -0.03
CA VAL A 103 -14.78 18.41 -0.32
C VAL A 103 -15.66 18.14 0.90
N GLY A 104 -16.66 18.99 1.12
CA GLY A 104 -17.66 18.80 2.15
C GLY A 104 -18.80 17.84 1.76
N LEU A 105 -18.54 16.93 0.81
CA LEU A 105 -19.52 15.99 0.27
C LEU A 105 -19.41 14.62 0.94
N ASP A 106 -20.57 13.97 1.13
CA ASP A 106 -20.62 12.55 1.48
C ASP A 106 -19.91 11.73 0.40
N SER A 107 -19.15 10.70 0.80
CA SER A 107 -18.50 9.79 -0.14
C SER A 107 -19.49 9.10 -1.09
N ARG A 108 -20.71 8.82 -0.63
CA ARG A 108 -21.81 8.32 -1.46
C ARG A 108 -22.17 9.31 -2.58
N ASP A 109 -22.30 10.59 -2.24
CA ASP A 109 -22.64 11.64 -3.23
C ASP A 109 -21.49 11.85 -4.22
N LEU A 110 -20.25 11.75 -3.76
CA LEU A 110 -19.07 11.79 -4.62
C LEU A 110 -19.04 10.61 -5.61
N LEU A 111 -19.38 9.40 -5.15
CA LEU A 111 -19.54 8.23 -6.00
C LEU A 111 -20.66 8.42 -7.03
N GLU A 112 -21.81 8.93 -6.61
CA GLU A 112 -22.94 9.23 -7.51
C GLU A 112 -22.55 10.23 -8.61
N ILE A 113 -21.86 11.31 -8.26
CA ILE A 113 -21.33 12.28 -9.23
C ILE A 113 -20.40 11.58 -10.23
N THR A 114 -19.49 10.74 -9.74
CA THR A 114 -18.52 10.04 -10.58
C THR A 114 -19.23 9.15 -11.60
N LEU A 115 -20.17 8.32 -11.16
CA LEU A 115 -20.92 7.41 -12.02
C LEU A 115 -21.82 8.15 -13.04
N ASN A 116 -22.46 9.25 -12.62
CA ASN A 116 -23.29 10.06 -13.53
C ASN A 116 -22.49 10.78 -14.62
N VAL A 117 -21.22 11.07 -14.35
CA VAL A 117 -20.31 11.67 -15.34
C VAL A 117 -19.76 10.63 -16.29
N SER A 118 -19.36 9.47 -15.80
CA SER A 118 -18.78 8.39 -16.61
C SER A 118 -18.97 7.03 -15.91
N GLU A 119 -19.74 6.14 -16.52
CA GLU A 119 -19.95 4.75 -16.07
C GLU A 119 -18.67 3.91 -16.14
N ASP A 120 -17.73 4.31 -17.02
CA ASP A 120 -16.44 3.66 -17.17
C ASP A 120 -15.47 4.00 -16.05
N SER A 121 -15.79 4.97 -15.20
CA SER A 121 -14.95 5.30 -14.04
C SER A 121 -14.89 4.16 -13.03
N LEU A 122 -13.76 4.08 -12.32
CA LEU A 122 -13.62 3.23 -11.15
C LEU A 122 -13.44 4.12 -9.92
N PHE A 123 -14.24 3.85 -8.90
CA PHE A 123 -14.17 4.52 -7.61
C PHE A 123 -13.64 3.55 -6.56
N VAL A 124 -12.57 3.94 -5.86
CA VAL A 124 -11.84 3.09 -4.91
C VAL A 124 -11.67 3.84 -3.60
N PRO A 125 -12.28 3.40 -2.50
CA PRO A 125 -11.94 3.90 -1.18
C PRO A 125 -10.46 3.65 -0.90
N ALA A 126 -9.72 4.71 -0.56
CA ALA A 126 -8.27 4.67 -0.37
C ALA A 126 -7.90 4.13 1.02
N HIS A 127 -6.78 3.38 1.10
CA HIS A 127 -6.16 2.89 2.35
C HIS A 127 -7.18 2.67 3.50
N ILE A 128 -8.13 1.77 3.28
CA ILE A 128 -9.42 1.69 3.98
C ILE A 128 -9.36 1.52 5.50
N TRP A 129 -8.21 1.22 6.09
CA TRP A 129 -8.04 0.88 7.50
C TRP A 129 -7.34 1.94 8.36
N THR A 130 -6.69 2.95 7.76
CA THR A 130 -5.99 3.96 8.57
C THR A 130 -6.95 4.63 9.55
N PRO A 131 -6.53 4.98 10.78
CA PRO A 131 -7.44 5.51 11.81
C PRO A 131 -8.25 6.72 11.35
N TRP A 132 -7.64 7.59 10.55
CA TRP A 132 -8.27 8.78 9.97
C TRP A 132 -8.24 8.71 8.44
N PHE A 133 -9.18 9.41 7.82
CA PHE A 133 -9.27 9.57 6.37
C PHE A 133 -9.46 8.26 5.60
N SER A 134 -10.12 7.29 6.19
CA SER A 134 -10.39 6.00 5.56
C SER A 134 -11.80 5.51 5.82
N MET A 135 -12.30 4.65 4.93
CA MET A 135 -13.65 4.12 5.00
C MET A 135 -13.92 3.33 6.28
N LEU A 136 -12.99 2.50 6.72
CA LEU A 136 -13.13 1.61 7.89
C LEU A 136 -12.30 2.05 9.10
N GLY A 137 -11.74 3.25 9.08
CA GLY A 137 -10.84 3.74 10.12
C GLY A 137 -11.47 3.89 11.49
N SER A 138 -10.73 3.56 12.53
CA SER A 138 -11.20 3.55 13.93
C SER A 138 -11.65 4.92 14.45
N LYS A 139 -11.15 6.02 13.91
CA LYS A 139 -11.43 7.40 14.38
C LYS A 139 -12.48 8.12 13.55
N SER A 140 -12.53 7.91 12.23
CA SER A 140 -13.40 8.68 11.35
C SER A 140 -14.16 7.86 10.31
N GLY A 141 -14.01 6.55 10.33
CA GLY A 141 -14.60 5.62 9.38
C GLY A 141 -15.98 5.09 9.80
N PHE A 142 -16.41 4.09 9.07
CA PHE A 142 -17.66 3.33 9.20
C PHE A 142 -17.34 1.88 9.50
N ASP A 143 -18.35 1.06 9.78
CA ASP A 143 -18.16 -0.35 10.08
C ASP A 143 -18.39 -1.27 8.87
N SER A 144 -18.97 -0.74 7.78
CA SER A 144 -19.17 -1.48 6.52
C SER A 144 -19.17 -0.57 5.30
N VAL A 145 -19.10 -1.18 4.11
CA VAL A 145 -19.24 -0.49 2.81
C VAL A 145 -20.63 0.11 2.70
N GLU A 146 -21.65 -0.63 3.13
CA GLU A 146 -23.06 -0.21 3.07
C GLU A 146 -23.35 0.98 3.99
N GLU A 147 -22.73 1.05 5.18
CA GLU A 147 -22.89 2.21 6.06
C GLU A 147 -22.30 3.48 5.43
N CYS A 148 -21.19 3.36 4.70
CA CYS A 148 -20.57 4.48 4.01
C CYS A 148 -21.33 4.91 2.77
N PHE A 149 -21.62 3.97 1.86
CA PHE A 149 -22.10 4.25 0.50
C PHE A 149 -23.60 3.95 0.27
N GLY A 150 -24.29 3.35 1.24
CA GLY A 150 -25.72 3.01 1.14
C GLY A 150 -26.01 2.11 -0.07
N ASP A 151 -27.04 2.47 -0.82
CA ASP A 151 -27.49 1.78 -2.03
C ASP A 151 -26.46 1.73 -3.17
N LEU A 152 -25.49 2.64 -3.15
CA LEU A 152 -24.38 2.69 -4.12
C LEU A 152 -23.19 1.79 -3.74
N GLY A 153 -23.20 1.18 -2.56
CA GLY A 153 -22.14 0.25 -2.15
C GLY A 153 -21.89 -0.89 -3.13
N LYS A 154 -22.90 -1.29 -3.91
CA LYS A 154 -22.80 -2.29 -5.00
C LYS A 154 -21.85 -1.88 -6.15
N TYR A 155 -21.53 -0.60 -6.28
CA TYR A 155 -20.58 -0.07 -7.27
C TYR A 155 -19.16 0.08 -6.74
N ILE A 156 -18.92 -0.29 -5.47
CA ILE A 156 -17.56 -0.38 -4.92
C ILE A 156 -16.99 -1.75 -5.28
N PHE A 157 -16.33 -1.82 -6.43
CA PHE A 157 -15.73 -3.06 -6.96
C PHE A 157 -14.34 -3.34 -6.40
N ALA A 158 -13.67 -2.33 -5.88
CA ALA A 158 -12.33 -2.45 -5.34
C ALA A 158 -12.14 -1.54 -4.13
N VAL A 159 -11.21 -1.94 -3.25
CA VAL A 159 -10.74 -1.15 -2.12
C VAL A 159 -9.21 -1.20 -2.05
N GLU A 160 -8.60 -0.17 -1.51
CA GLU A 160 -7.15 -0.09 -1.38
C GLU A 160 -6.69 -0.63 -0.03
N THR A 161 -5.67 -1.52 -0.05
CA THR A 161 -5.07 -2.08 1.17
C THR A 161 -4.37 -1.00 2.00
N GLY A 162 -3.65 -0.08 1.32
CA GLY A 162 -2.79 0.92 1.96
C GLY A 162 -1.48 0.33 2.48
N LEU A 163 -0.71 1.13 3.21
CA LEU A 163 0.64 0.76 3.65
C LEU A 163 0.69 0.03 5.01
N SER A 164 -0.40 0.07 5.78
CA SER A 164 -0.47 -0.52 7.12
C SER A 164 -1.28 -1.82 7.18
N ALA A 165 -1.76 -2.29 6.01
CA ALA A 165 -2.51 -3.54 5.87
C ALA A 165 -2.09 -4.28 4.61
N ASP A 166 -2.20 -5.60 4.64
CA ASP A 166 -1.94 -6.49 3.49
C ASP A 166 -3.19 -7.35 3.17
N PRO A 167 -3.21 -8.07 2.05
CA PRO A 167 -4.36 -8.89 1.67
C PRO A 167 -4.85 -9.86 2.76
N PRO A 168 -4.01 -10.57 3.52
CA PRO A 168 -4.44 -11.44 4.62
C PRO A 168 -5.32 -10.75 5.67
N MET A 169 -5.01 -9.50 6.02
CA MET A 169 -5.80 -8.72 6.97
C MET A 169 -7.22 -8.43 6.45
N HIS A 170 -7.40 -8.35 5.12
CA HIS A 170 -8.72 -8.18 4.49
C HIS A 170 -9.48 -9.50 4.39
N TRP A 171 -8.78 -10.64 4.26
CA TRP A 171 -9.40 -11.94 4.05
C TRP A 171 -10.21 -12.45 5.23
N ILE A 172 -9.95 -11.97 6.44
CA ILE A 172 -10.72 -12.31 7.64
C ILE A 172 -12.02 -11.50 7.78
N CYS A 173 -12.29 -10.58 6.84
CA CYS A 173 -13.49 -9.75 6.79
C CYS A 173 -14.35 -10.16 5.59
N SER A 174 -15.45 -10.93 5.81
CA SER A 174 -16.25 -11.49 4.71
C SER A 174 -16.96 -10.42 3.87
N PHE A 175 -17.31 -9.29 4.46
CA PHE A 175 -17.97 -8.18 3.77
C PHE A 175 -17.10 -7.53 2.68
N LEU A 176 -15.79 -7.80 2.66
CA LEU A 176 -14.86 -7.36 1.62
C LEU A 176 -14.68 -8.38 0.48
N ASP A 177 -15.34 -9.53 0.51
CA ASP A 177 -15.13 -10.58 -0.50
C ASP A 177 -15.51 -10.17 -1.91
N LYS A 178 -16.45 -9.24 -2.02
CA LYS A 178 -16.92 -8.71 -3.32
C LYS A 178 -15.94 -7.70 -3.92
N CYS A 179 -15.01 -7.18 -3.11
CA CYS A 179 -14.07 -6.16 -3.55
C CYS A 179 -12.73 -6.78 -3.97
N THR A 180 -12.20 -6.29 -5.08
CA THR A 180 -10.81 -6.51 -5.46
C THR A 180 -9.90 -5.67 -4.55
N LEU A 181 -8.85 -6.29 -4.04
CA LEU A 181 -7.86 -5.58 -3.22
C LEU A 181 -6.81 -4.96 -4.13
N LEU A 182 -6.69 -3.64 -4.11
CA LEU A 182 -5.66 -2.90 -4.82
C LEU A 182 -4.56 -2.45 -3.86
N SER A 183 -3.34 -2.53 -4.32
CA SER A 183 -2.15 -2.10 -3.59
C SER A 183 -1.50 -0.94 -4.35
N ASN A 184 -1.69 0.28 -3.87
CA ASN A 184 -1.10 1.47 -4.49
C ASN A 184 -0.10 2.11 -3.54
N SER A 185 0.93 2.74 -4.10
CA SER A 185 2.09 3.20 -3.32
C SER A 185 1.82 4.40 -2.43
N ASP A 186 0.74 5.13 -2.63
CA ASP A 186 0.49 6.42 -1.96
C ASP A 186 1.77 7.29 -1.91
N ALA A 187 2.44 7.39 -3.08
CA ALA A 187 3.76 7.96 -3.19
C ALA A 187 3.73 9.48 -3.16
N HIS A 188 4.34 10.07 -2.15
CA HIS A 188 4.55 11.52 -2.01
C HIS A 188 5.91 11.99 -2.57
N SER A 189 6.72 11.07 -3.09
CA SER A 189 7.96 11.35 -3.81
C SER A 189 8.20 10.30 -4.91
N PRO A 190 8.96 10.62 -5.98
CA PRO A 190 9.25 9.68 -7.06
C PRO A 190 9.91 8.37 -6.59
N GLU A 191 10.74 8.44 -5.56
CA GLU A 191 11.46 7.29 -5.01
C GLU A 191 10.54 6.26 -4.31
N LYS A 192 9.32 6.66 -3.99
CA LYS A 192 8.33 5.80 -3.35
C LYS A 192 7.34 5.16 -4.36
N ILE A 193 7.44 5.50 -5.65
CA ILE A 193 6.61 4.89 -6.70
C ILE A 193 7.00 3.40 -6.83
N GLY A 194 6.01 2.52 -6.86
CA GLY A 194 6.18 1.07 -7.05
C GLY A 194 6.51 0.28 -5.77
N ARG A 195 6.58 0.93 -4.61
CA ARG A 195 6.71 0.21 -3.32
C ARG A 195 5.48 -0.65 -2.99
N ASN A 196 4.34 -0.27 -3.52
CA ASN A 196 3.13 -1.07 -3.63
C ASN A 196 2.69 -1.02 -5.10
N ALA A 197 2.22 -2.14 -5.64
CA ALA A 197 1.82 -2.26 -7.03
C ALA A 197 0.79 -3.36 -7.25
N ASN A 198 0.18 -3.35 -8.42
CA ASN A 198 -0.77 -4.37 -8.87
C ASN A 198 -0.22 -5.04 -10.12
N VAL A 199 -0.37 -6.36 -10.23
CA VAL A 199 0.16 -7.15 -11.34
C VAL A 199 -1.00 -7.60 -12.23
N PHE A 200 -0.88 -7.30 -13.53
CA PHE A 200 -1.89 -7.63 -14.52
C PHE A 200 -1.29 -8.43 -15.67
N ASP A 201 -2.08 -9.35 -16.21
CA ASP A 201 -1.89 -9.99 -17.52
C ASP A 201 -3.12 -9.71 -18.36
N THR A 202 -3.13 -8.58 -19.06
CA THR A 202 -4.26 -8.12 -19.86
C THR A 202 -3.78 -7.15 -20.94
N ASP A 203 -4.65 -6.86 -21.89
CA ASP A 203 -4.36 -5.84 -22.89
C ASP A 203 -4.01 -4.52 -22.23
N MET A 204 -3.04 -3.81 -22.79
CA MET A 204 -2.62 -2.49 -22.34
C MET A 204 -3.70 -1.47 -22.68
N SER A 205 -4.80 -1.46 -21.92
CA SER A 205 -5.84 -0.45 -22.04
C SER A 205 -6.47 -0.16 -20.69
N TYR A 206 -6.97 1.05 -20.51
CA TYR A 206 -7.74 1.42 -19.32
C TYR A 206 -8.90 0.45 -19.11
N TYR A 207 -9.66 0.18 -20.15
CA TYR A 207 -10.87 -0.63 -20.08
C TYR A 207 -10.60 -2.07 -19.69
N SER A 208 -9.56 -2.69 -20.24
CA SER A 208 -9.19 -4.07 -19.90
C SER A 208 -8.68 -4.19 -18.47
N ILE A 209 -7.89 -3.22 -18.00
CA ILE A 209 -7.41 -3.15 -16.62
C ILE A 209 -8.59 -2.96 -15.65
N ILE A 210 -9.48 -1.99 -15.91
CA ILE A 210 -10.62 -1.71 -15.04
C ILE A 210 -11.63 -2.87 -15.04
N ASP A 211 -11.84 -3.54 -16.17
CA ASP A 211 -12.72 -4.72 -16.25
C ASP A 211 -12.13 -5.90 -15.43
N ALA A 212 -10.82 -6.14 -15.52
CA ALA A 212 -10.14 -7.14 -14.70
C ALA A 212 -10.31 -6.86 -13.20
N VAL A 213 -10.21 -5.58 -12.79
CA VAL A 213 -10.45 -5.15 -11.41
C VAL A 213 -11.91 -5.34 -11.02
N LYS A 214 -12.87 -4.82 -11.82
CA LYS A 214 -14.30 -4.92 -11.51
C LYS A 214 -14.80 -6.36 -11.38
N LYS A 215 -14.25 -7.29 -12.16
CA LYS A 215 -14.59 -8.71 -12.13
C LYS A 215 -13.78 -9.51 -11.10
N ASN A 216 -12.76 -8.91 -10.52
CA ASN A 216 -11.79 -9.60 -9.67
C ASN A 216 -11.28 -10.89 -10.37
N ASP A 217 -10.84 -10.75 -11.63
CA ASP A 217 -10.52 -11.83 -12.54
C ASP A 217 -9.10 -12.37 -12.30
N PRO A 218 -8.92 -13.57 -11.77
CA PRO A 218 -7.61 -14.10 -11.39
C PRO A 218 -6.70 -14.42 -12.58
N GLU A 219 -7.24 -14.51 -13.80
CA GLU A 219 -6.44 -14.75 -15.00
C GLU A 219 -5.84 -13.46 -15.55
N ARG A 220 -6.45 -12.30 -15.23
CA ARG A 220 -6.02 -10.99 -15.71
C ARG A 220 -5.49 -10.08 -14.61
N PHE A 221 -6.00 -10.19 -13.39
CA PHE A 221 -5.46 -9.52 -12.20
C PHE A 221 -4.72 -10.57 -11.36
N LEU A 222 -3.39 -10.62 -11.50
CA LEU A 222 -2.56 -11.70 -10.97
C LEU A 222 -2.24 -11.53 -9.48
N GLY A 223 -2.49 -10.37 -8.90
CA GLY A 223 -2.27 -10.11 -7.48
C GLY A 223 -1.59 -8.78 -7.18
N THR A 224 -1.08 -8.66 -5.96
CA THR A 224 -0.49 -7.41 -5.47
C THR A 224 0.96 -7.58 -5.02
N ILE A 225 1.68 -6.46 -5.07
CA ILE A 225 2.99 -6.28 -4.44
C ILE A 225 2.77 -5.28 -3.32
N ASP A 226 3.15 -5.65 -2.10
CA ASP A 226 2.89 -4.87 -0.90
C ASP A 226 4.18 -4.65 -0.10
N LEU A 227 4.29 -3.55 0.61
CA LEU A 227 5.22 -3.46 1.73
C LEU A 227 4.78 -4.41 2.85
N PHE A 228 5.68 -4.72 3.75
CA PHE A 228 5.29 -5.36 5.01
C PHE A 228 4.41 -4.40 5.81
N PRO A 229 3.14 -4.76 6.14
CA PRO A 229 2.18 -3.83 6.74
C PRO A 229 2.60 -3.31 8.11
N GLN A 230 3.50 -4.04 8.78
CA GLN A 230 4.07 -3.64 10.07
C GLN A 230 4.96 -2.39 9.98
N GLU A 231 5.45 -2.05 8.78
CA GLU A 231 6.17 -0.79 8.55
C GLU A 231 5.25 0.44 8.64
N GLY A 232 3.95 0.26 8.40
CA GLY A 232 2.97 1.33 8.40
C GLY A 232 2.82 2.01 9.76
N LYS A 233 2.71 3.34 9.75
CA LYS A 233 2.63 4.22 10.95
C LYS A 233 1.54 3.86 11.97
N TYR A 234 0.55 3.10 11.58
CA TYR A 234 -0.63 2.82 12.39
C TYR A 234 -0.95 1.33 12.45
N HIS A 235 0.05 0.47 12.22
CA HIS A 235 -0.20 -0.98 12.18
C HIS A 235 -0.71 -1.51 13.53
N TYR A 236 0.03 -1.23 14.62
CA TYR A 236 -0.35 -1.59 15.98
C TYR A 236 -0.97 -0.42 16.74
N ASP A 237 -1.56 -0.74 17.89
CA ASP A 237 -2.09 0.23 18.84
C ASP A 237 -0.96 0.91 19.60
N GLY A 238 -1.16 2.16 20.03
CA GLY A 238 -0.13 2.74 20.85
C GLY A 238 -0.32 4.20 21.23
N HIS A 239 0.66 4.67 22.00
CA HIS A 239 0.80 6.07 22.39
C HIS A 239 2.26 6.51 22.22
N ARG A 240 2.56 7.13 21.09
CA ARG A 240 3.94 7.50 20.68
C ARG A 240 4.67 8.32 21.74
N LYS A 241 4.01 9.31 22.35
CA LYS A 241 4.61 10.19 23.38
C LYS A 241 5.12 9.43 24.59
N CYS A 242 4.56 8.26 24.88
CA CYS A 242 4.91 7.41 26.01
C CYS A 242 5.64 6.13 25.57
N SER A 243 5.98 6.00 24.28
CA SER A 243 6.62 4.81 23.71
C SER A 243 5.86 3.49 24.01
N VAL A 244 4.53 3.56 24.08
CA VAL A 244 3.65 2.40 24.26
C VAL A 244 3.23 1.89 22.90
N CYS A 245 3.54 0.61 22.61
CA CYS A 245 3.15 -0.11 21.42
C CYS A 245 2.58 -1.47 21.83
N TRP A 246 1.35 -1.76 21.50
CA TRP A 246 0.64 -2.98 21.90
C TRP A 246 0.00 -3.67 20.71
N ASP A 247 -0.02 -5.00 20.76
CA ASP A 247 -0.91 -5.78 19.91
C ASP A 247 -2.39 -5.62 20.35
N PRO A 248 -3.35 -6.06 19.54
CA PRO A 248 -4.77 -5.95 19.86
C PRO A 248 -5.19 -6.64 21.17
N LEU A 249 -4.60 -7.79 21.50
CA LEU A 249 -4.92 -8.53 22.74
C LEU A 249 -4.45 -7.77 23.96
N GLU A 250 -3.24 -7.23 23.92
CA GLU A 250 -2.70 -6.45 25.03
C GLU A 250 -3.52 -5.18 25.25
N THR A 251 -3.96 -4.54 24.16
CA THR A 251 -4.87 -3.38 24.22
C THR A 251 -6.17 -3.71 24.94
N LEU A 252 -6.82 -4.83 24.61
CA LEU A 252 -8.04 -5.25 25.29
C LEU A 252 -7.80 -5.53 26.79
N LYS A 253 -6.73 -6.26 27.12
CA LYS A 253 -6.36 -6.58 28.51
C LYS A 253 -6.11 -5.32 29.35
N LYS A 254 -5.57 -4.27 28.72
CA LYS A 254 -5.27 -2.96 29.35
C LYS A 254 -6.34 -1.89 29.13
N ARG A 255 -7.50 -2.27 28.56
CA ARG A 255 -8.65 -1.39 28.34
C ARG A 255 -8.33 -0.15 27.50
N GLY A 256 -7.31 -0.23 26.62
CA GLY A 256 -6.91 0.87 25.72
C GLY A 256 -6.37 2.12 26.42
N VAL A 257 -5.96 2.04 27.69
CA VAL A 257 -5.46 3.19 28.47
C VAL A 257 -3.95 3.10 28.63
N CYS A 258 -3.25 4.19 28.25
CA CYS A 258 -1.80 4.29 28.40
C CYS A 258 -1.37 4.20 29.87
N PRO A 259 -0.50 3.24 30.27
CA PRO A 259 -0.11 3.04 31.67
C PRO A 259 0.81 4.17 32.18
N VAL A 260 1.36 5.01 31.29
CA VAL A 260 2.29 6.06 31.66
C VAL A 260 1.56 7.37 31.96
N CYS A 261 0.56 7.75 31.12
CA CYS A 261 -0.10 9.05 31.24
C CYS A 261 -1.61 8.97 31.47
N GLY A 262 -2.21 7.79 31.45
CA GLY A 262 -3.65 7.60 31.66
C GLY A 262 -4.57 8.00 30.51
N ASN A 263 -4.03 8.46 29.38
CA ASN A 263 -4.81 8.82 28.20
C ASN A 263 -5.13 7.57 27.36
N ASP A 264 -6.19 7.67 26.55
CA ASP A 264 -6.51 6.65 25.56
C ASP A 264 -5.38 6.51 24.55
N ILE A 265 -5.05 5.27 24.19
CA ILE A 265 -4.12 4.98 23.10
C ILE A 265 -4.80 5.14 21.74
N THR A 266 -4.02 5.32 20.70
CA THR A 266 -4.50 5.28 19.32
C THR A 266 -4.70 3.82 18.89
N ILE A 267 -5.93 3.47 18.52
CA ILE A 267 -6.28 2.16 18.00
C ILE A 267 -5.73 2.03 16.59
N GLY A 268 -4.90 1.04 16.36
CA GLY A 268 -4.22 0.78 15.10
C GLY A 268 -5.07 -0.03 14.12
N VAL A 269 -4.47 -0.28 12.96
CA VAL A 269 -5.11 -0.99 11.85
C VAL A 269 -5.41 -2.44 12.22
N MET A 270 -4.45 -3.15 12.82
CA MET A 270 -4.62 -4.56 13.17
C MET A 270 -5.77 -4.78 14.16
N ASN A 271 -5.90 -3.91 15.17
CA ASN A 271 -7.01 -3.98 16.12
C ASN A 271 -8.36 -3.68 15.44
N ARG A 272 -8.38 -2.68 14.58
CA ARG A 272 -9.60 -2.34 13.83
C ARG A 272 -10.06 -3.47 12.91
N VAL A 273 -9.12 -4.11 12.21
CA VAL A 273 -9.38 -5.31 11.39
C VAL A 273 -9.90 -6.45 12.24
N ALA A 274 -9.25 -6.74 13.38
CA ALA A 274 -9.70 -7.76 14.31
C ALA A 274 -11.13 -7.51 14.82
N GLY A 275 -11.44 -6.26 15.17
CA GLY A 275 -12.76 -5.85 15.66
C GLY A 275 -13.89 -5.96 14.63
N LEU A 276 -13.59 -5.86 13.34
CA LEU A 276 -14.56 -6.01 12.25
C LEU A 276 -14.54 -7.39 11.59
N SER A 277 -13.57 -8.23 11.95
CA SER A 277 -13.43 -9.57 11.37
C SER A 277 -14.55 -10.51 11.82
N ASP A 278 -15.03 -11.34 10.90
CA ASP A 278 -16.09 -12.33 11.14
C ASP A 278 -15.66 -13.77 10.81
N ARG A 279 -14.45 -13.98 10.27
CA ARG A 279 -13.88 -15.30 9.98
C ARG A 279 -12.91 -15.74 11.08
N ALA A 280 -12.90 -17.05 11.37
CA ALA A 280 -11.98 -17.62 12.36
C ALA A 280 -10.55 -17.65 11.83
N ASP A 281 -10.37 -17.97 10.54
CA ASP A 281 -9.07 -18.02 9.91
C ASP A 281 -9.11 -17.63 8.40
N LEU A 282 -7.93 -17.58 7.81
CA LEU A 282 -7.76 -17.18 6.41
C LEU A 282 -8.28 -18.22 5.41
N SER A 283 -8.42 -19.49 5.80
CA SER A 283 -8.82 -20.58 4.90
C SER A 283 -10.28 -20.47 4.46
N GLU A 284 -11.10 -19.77 5.22
CA GLU A 284 -12.52 -19.57 4.95
C GLU A 284 -12.78 -18.73 3.69
N ARG A 285 -11.82 -17.88 3.28
CA ARG A 285 -11.93 -17.15 2.02
C ARG A 285 -11.55 -18.03 0.85
N LYS A 286 -12.51 -18.38 0.01
CA LYS A 286 -12.33 -19.29 -1.13
C LYS A 286 -11.46 -18.68 -2.25
N LYS A 287 -11.62 -17.39 -2.56
CA LYS A 287 -10.89 -16.70 -3.62
C LYS A 287 -9.84 -15.77 -3.01
N ARG A 288 -8.58 -16.20 -3.04
CA ARG A 288 -7.42 -15.42 -2.58
C ARG A 288 -6.49 -15.24 -3.76
N LEU A 289 -6.29 -13.98 -4.14
CA LEU A 289 -5.28 -13.66 -5.15
C LEU A 289 -3.89 -13.67 -4.51
N PRO A 290 -2.86 -14.04 -5.25
CA PRO A 290 -1.48 -13.97 -4.76
C PRO A 290 -1.11 -12.55 -4.32
N PHE A 291 -0.18 -12.48 -3.37
CA PHE A 291 0.48 -11.22 -3.00
C PHE A 291 1.93 -11.49 -2.65
N THR A 292 2.76 -10.48 -2.82
CA THR A 292 4.19 -10.56 -2.50
C THR A 292 4.57 -9.38 -1.60
N SER A 293 5.12 -9.68 -0.42
CA SER A 293 5.66 -8.63 0.44
C SER A 293 7.10 -8.35 0.07
N ILE A 294 7.44 -7.08 -0.13
CA ILE A 294 8.78 -6.62 -0.48
C ILE A 294 9.34 -5.61 0.52
N ILE A 295 10.66 -5.53 0.54
CA ILE A 295 11.41 -4.42 1.12
C ILE A 295 12.07 -3.71 -0.06
N PRO A 296 11.95 -2.38 -0.23
CA PRO A 296 12.60 -1.65 -1.31
C PRO A 296 14.11 -1.95 -1.39
N LEU A 297 14.63 -2.15 -2.59
CA LEU A 297 16.03 -2.57 -2.79
C LEU A 297 17.01 -1.61 -2.13
N LYS A 298 16.78 -0.30 -2.20
CA LYS A 298 17.62 0.70 -1.53
C LYS A 298 17.62 0.55 0.00
N GLU A 299 16.55 0.04 0.60
CA GLU A 299 16.48 -0.21 2.04
C GLU A 299 17.28 -1.45 2.42
N ILE A 300 17.20 -2.52 1.62
CA ILE A 300 18.08 -3.70 1.77
C ILE A 300 19.57 -3.30 1.62
N LEU A 301 19.89 -2.53 0.58
CA LEU A 301 21.28 -2.07 0.36
C LEU A 301 21.76 -1.13 1.46
N SER A 302 20.88 -0.33 2.03
CA SER A 302 21.13 0.55 3.19
C SER A 302 21.57 -0.26 4.40
N GLU A 303 20.87 -1.36 4.66
CA GLU A 303 21.18 -2.28 5.76
C GLU A 303 22.55 -2.95 5.54
N ILE A 304 22.83 -3.48 4.34
CA ILE A 304 24.09 -4.08 3.95
C ILE A 304 25.25 -3.06 4.04
N ALA A 305 25.02 -1.82 3.60
CA ALA A 305 26.01 -0.76 3.57
C ALA A 305 26.26 -0.09 4.93
N GLY A 306 25.38 -0.32 5.92
CA GLY A 306 25.43 0.35 7.23
C GLY A 306 25.23 1.87 7.13
N THR A 307 24.39 2.35 6.18
CA THR A 307 24.19 3.78 5.93
C THR A 307 22.77 4.04 5.41
N GLY A 308 22.31 5.29 5.41
CA GLY A 308 20.94 5.62 4.97
C GLY A 308 20.66 5.27 3.49
N PRO A 309 19.39 4.97 3.12
CA PRO A 309 19.02 4.50 1.77
C PRO A 309 19.22 5.56 0.67
N THR A 310 19.32 6.83 1.03
CA THR A 310 19.57 7.95 0.09
C THR A 310 21.05 8.31 -0.02
N SER A 311 21.95 7.52 0.57
CA SER A 311 23.38 7.80 0.54
C SER A 311 23.99 7.48 -0.82
N LYS A 312 25.05 8.23 -1.18
CA LYS A 312 25.85 7.96 -2.39
C LYS A 312 26.46 6.53 -2.42
N LYS A 313 26.67 5.93 -1.24
CA LYS A 313 27.18 4.56 -1.13
C LYS A 313 26.11 3.57 -1.61
N VAL A 314 24.87 3.75 -1.19
CA VAL A 314 23.73 2.94 -1.65
C VAL A 314 23.50 3.14 -3.16
N ASP A 315 23.52 4.36 -3.67
CA ASP A 315 23.35 4.62 -5.11
C ASP A 315 24.42 3.92 -5.95
N ARG A 316 25.68 3.88 -5.50
CA ARG A 316 26.76 3.16 -6.18
C ARG A 316 26.56 1.64 -6.21
N MET A 317 25.82 1.08 -5.29
CA MET A 317 25.44 -0.33 -5.29
C MET A 317 24.17 -0.55 -6.14
N TYR A 318 23.20 0.34 -6.06
CA TYR A 318 21.87 0.22 -6.67
C TYR A 318 21.90 0.26 -8.20
N PHE A 319 22.49 1.30 -8.78
CA PHE A 319 22.45 1.48 -10.24
C PHE A 319 23.14 0.36 -11.04
N PRO A 320 24.30 -0.19 -10.65
CA PRO A 320 24.90 -1.35 -11.33
C PRO A 320 23.98 -2.58 -11.32
N LEU A 321 23.21 -2.80 -10.25
CA LEU A 321 22.24 -3.89 -10.18
C LEU A 321 21.12 -3.71 -11.21
N LEU A 322 20.59 -2.49 -11.35
CA LEU A 322 19.59 -2.18 -12.38
C LEU A 322 20.15 -2.34 -13.80
N HIS A 323 21.40 -1.93 -14.03
CA HIS A 323 22.04 -2.13 -15.35
C HIS A 323 22.19 -3.62 -15.69
N LYS A 324 22.43 -4.46 -14.69
CA LYS A 324 22.64 -5.89 -14.88
C LYS A 324 21.34 -6.67 -15.04
N TRP A 325 20.34 -6.37 -14.22
CA TRP A 325 19.10 -7.17 -14.10
C TRP A 325 17.81 -6.43 -14.42
N GLY A 326 17.87 -5.18 -14.87
CA GLY A 326 16.70 -4.39 -15.20
C GLY A 326 16.05 -3.74 -13.98
N SER A 327 14.71 -3.78 -13.90
CA SER A 327 13.97 -3.07 -12.87
C SER A 327 14.19 -3.61 -11.46
N GLU A 328 14.00 -2.75 -10.46
CA GLU A 328 14.05 -3.11 -9.04
C GLU A 328 13.11 -4.28 -8.71
N LEU A 329 11.87 -4.23 -9.21
CA LEU A 329 10.90 -5.30 -8.97
C LEU A 329 11.37 -6.63 -9.57
N ASN A 330 12.03 -6.61 -10.74
CA ASN A 330 12.61 -7.83 -11.31
C ASN A 330 13.69 -8.42 -10.41
N ILE A 331 14.56 -7.58 -9.85
CA ILE A 331 15.61 -8.03 -8.92
C ILE A 331 14.98 -8.63 -7.66
N LEU A 332 14.02 -7.93 -7.06
CA LEU A 332 13.39 -8.36 -5.81
C LEU A 332 12.54 -9.63 -5.96
N MET A 333 11.90 -9.85 -7.12
CA MET A 333 10.90 -10.89 -7.29
C MET A 333 11.35 -12.08 -8.16
N ASN A 334 12.07 -11.83 -9.26
CA ASN A 334 12.23 -12.81 -10.33
C ASN A 334 13.68 -13.33 -10.50
N VAL A 335 14.69 -12.48 -10.31
CA VAL A 335 16.09 -12.92 -10.46
C VAL A 335 16.41 -14.04 -9.49
N ALA A 336 17.00 -15.14 -9.97
CA ALA A 336 17.39 -16.25 -9.12
C ALA A 336 18.41 -15.79 -8.04
N VAL A 337 18.19 -16.22 -6.82
CA VAL A 337 19.07 -15.85 -5.68
C VAL A 337 20.51 -16.30 -5.93
N GLU A 338 20.67 -17.48 -6.53
CA GLU A 338 21.95 -18.07 -6.89
C GLU A 338 22.72 -17.21 -7.90
N ASP A 339 22.00 -16.57 -8.85
CA ASP A 339 22.62 -15.71 -9.86
C ASP A 339 23.10 -14.38 -9.24
N ILE A 340 22.33 -13.87 -8.28
CA ILE A 340 22.73 -12.69 -7.49
C ILE A 340 23.99 -13.02 -6.70
N ALA A 341 24.04 -14.14 -5.98
CA ALA A 341 25.19 -14.58 -5.20
C ALA A 341 26.44 -14.82 -6.06
N LYS A 342 26.31 -15.58 -7.17
CA LYS A 342 27.41 -15.82 -8.12
C LYS A 342 27.98 -14.55 -8.76
N SER A 343 27.26 -13.45 -8.73
CA SER A 343 27.73 -12.16 -9.23
C SER A 343 28.62 -11.40 -8.24
N GLY A 344 29.01 -12.01 -7.13
CA GLY A 344 29.81 -11.37 -6.07
C GLY A 344 28.96 -10.59 -5.05
N ASN A 345 27.64 -10.84 -5.00
CA ASN A 345 26.72 -10.21 -4.07
C ASN A 345 26.02 -11.24 -3.17
N GLU A 346 26.78 -12.10 -2.51
CA GLU A 346 26.26 -13.18 -1.66
C GLU A 346 25.32 -12.66 -0.56
N ILE A 347 25.70 -11.60 0.12
CA ILE A 347 24.89 -10.95 1.18
C ILE A 347 23.56 -10.46 0.60
N LEU A 348 23.56 -9.85 -0.59
CA LEU A 348 22.33 -9.41 -1.25
C LEU A 348 21.47 -10.61 -1.66
N GLY A 349 22.07 -11.68 -2.17
CA GLY A 349 21.36 -12.93 -2.47
C GLY A 349 20.64 -13.47 -1.24
N GLU A 350 21.32 -13.56 -0.12
CA GLU A 350 20.71 -13.99 1.15
C GLU A 350 19.62 -13.03 1.64
N ALA A 351 19.84 -11.72 1.53
CA ALA A 351 18.82 -10.72 1.88
C ALA A 351 17.53 -10.92 1.08
N ILE A 352 17.65 -11.08 -0.22
CA ILE A 352 16.47 -11.29 -1.10
C ILE A 352 15.79 -12.64 -0.81
N ARG A 353 16.56 -13.70 -0.54
CA ARG A 353 16.02 -14.99 -0.13
C ARG A 353 15.18 -14.86 1.14
N ARG A 354 15.73 -14.19 2.15
CA ARG A 354 15.03 -13.95 3.44
C ARG A 354 13.75 -13.14 3.25
N MET A 355 13.83 -12.06 2.49
CA MET A 355 12.66 -11.23 2.17
C MET A 355 11.57 -12.06 1.48
N ARG A 356 11.92 -12.82 0.43
CA ARG A 356 10.96 -13.67 -0.31
C ARG A 356 10.31 -14.74 0.57
N ASN A 357 11.06 -15.27 1.53
CA ASN A 357 10.57 -16.25 2.50
C ASN A 357 9.89 -15.61 3.72
N ARG A 358 9.79 -14.27 3.79
CA ARG A 358 9.30 -13.52 4.95
C ARG A 358 10.10 -13.80 6.24
N GLU A 359 11.36 -14.19 6.11
CA GLU A 359 12.30 -14.39 7.21
C GLU A 359 12.93 -13.06 7.60
N VAL A 360 12.14 -12.14 8.15
CA VAL A 360 12.53 -10.77 8.46
C VAL A 360 12.32 -10.45 9.94
N ILE A 361 13.05 -9.48 10.43
CA ILE A 361 12.93 -8.94 11.79
C ILE A 361 11.99 -7.75 11.72
N ILE A 362 10.94 -7.77 12.53
CA ILE A 362 9.87 -6.79 12.50
C ILE A 362 9.85 -6.02 13.82
N LYS A 363 9.81 -4.69 13.70
CA LYS A 363 9.39 -3.77 14.74
C LYS A 363 8.19 -2.99 14.20
N GLU A 364 7.04 -3.19 14.80
CA GLU A 364 5.77 -2.66 14.33
C GLU A 364 5.69 -1.14 14.48
N GLY A 365 5.05 -0.47 13.49
CA GLY A 365 4.73 0.95 13.57
C GLY A 365 3.42 1.19 14.35
N PHE A 366 3.33 2.32 15.03
CA PHE A 366 2.19 2.69 15.86
C PHE A 366 2.06 4.19 16.05
N ASP A 367 0.87 4.69 16.22
CA ASP A 367 0.52 6.10 16.58
C ASP A 367 1.33 7.16 15.81
N GLY A 368 1.52 6.97 14.50
CA GLY A 368 2.25 7.88 13.62
C GLY A 368 3.76 7.64 13.56
N GLU A 369 4.30 6.66 14.27
CA GLU A 369 5.69 6.22 14.16
C GLU A 369 5.79 5.06 13.17
N TYR A 370 6.71 5.15 12.22
CA TYR A 370 6.97 4.07 11.27
C TYR A 370 7.57 2.86 11.96
N GLY A 371 7.13 1.66 11.56
CA GLY A 371 7.80 0.42 11.89
C GLY A 371 9.13 0.28 11.16
N ARG A 372 9.83 -0.77 11.45
CA ARG A 372 11.08 -1.14 10.78
C ARG A 372 11.08 -2.61 10.43
N ILE A 373 11.41 -2.90 9.20
CA ILE A 373 11.63 -4.25 8.72
C ILE A 373 13.11 -4.39 8.42
N LYS A 374 13.76 -5.39 9.02
CA LYS A 374 15.17 -5.69 8.78
C LYS A 374 15.34 -7.12 8.28
N VAL A 375 16.29 -7.29 7.39
CA VAL A 375 16.66 -8.62 6.87
C VAL A 375 17.68 -9.29 7.77
N PHE A 376 18.58 -8.51 8.37
CA PHE A 376 19.65 -9.00 9.22
C PHE A 376 19.54 -8.48 10.66
N ALA A 377 20.02 -9.28 11.61
CA ALA A 377 20.20 -8.85 12.98
C ALA A 377 21.36 -7.82 13.09
N ASP A 378 21.37 -7.06 14.18
CA ASP A 378 22.42 -6.08 14.42
C ASP A 378 23.78 -6.79 14.51
N GLY A 379 24.73 -6.35 13.69
CA GLY A 379 26.07 -6.94 13.59
C GLY A 379 26.19 -8.17 12.66
N GLU A 380 25.08 -8.77 12.22
CA GLU A 380 25.11 -9.98 11.39
C GLU A 380 25.81 -9.75 10.04
N VAL A 381 25.57 -8.60 9.40
CA VAL A 381 26.22 -8.26 8.11
C VAL A 381 27.75 -8.27 8.21
N SER A 382 28.32 -7.84 9.34
CA SER A 382 29.76 -7.82 9.54
C SER A 382 30.37 -9.22 9.61
N SER A 383 29.62 -10.23 10.02
CA SER A 383 30.09 -11.61 10.10
C SER A 383 30.15 -12.31 8.74
N PHE A 384 29.37 -11.86 7.74
CA PHE A 384 29.45 -12.40 6.38
C PHE A 384 30.78 -12.10 5.68
N GLY A 385 31.50 -11.02 6.05
CA GLY A 385 32.80 -10.65 5.47
C GLY A 385 33.98 -11.41 6.02
N ASN A 386 33.84 -12.17 7.12
CA ASN A 386 34.90 -12.88 7.81
C ASN A 386 34.85 -14.41 7.67
N ALA A 387 33.94 -14.93 6.86
CA ALA A 387 33.67 -16.36 6.82
C ALA A 387 34.16 -17.05 5.55
N GLU A 388 35.40 -17.50 5.58
CA GLU A 388 35.82 -18.68 4.78
C GLU A 388 35.15 -19.99 5.29
N SER A 389 34.34 -19.95 6.35
CA SER A 389 33.77 -21.17 6.97
C SER A 389 32.37 -20.99 7.58
N LEU A 390 31.38 -20.46 6.85
CA LEU A 390 30.00 -20.34 7.38
C LEU A 390 29.10 -21.52 7.04
N PHE A 391 29.63 -22.56 6.40
CA PHE A 391 28.82 -23.76 6.08
C PHE A 391 29.02 -24.93 7.05
N ASP A 392 30.03 -24.89 7.96
CA ASP A 392 30.37 -26.07 8.77
C ASP A 392 30.01 -26.03 10.26
N ASP A 393 29.70 -24.88 10.88
CA ASP A 393 29.47 -24.88 12.35
C ASP A 393 28.56 -23.74 12.83
N ILE A 394 27.34 -23.62 12.30
CA ILE A 394 26.28 -22.96 13.07
C ILE A 394 25.42 -24.08 13.64
N SER A 395 25.73 -24.49 14.88
CA SER A 395 24.82 -25.33 15.67
C SER A 395 23.42 -24.71 15.66
N GLU A 396 22.42 -25.54 15.39
CA GLU A 396 21.00 -25.16 15.32
C GLU A 396 20.47 -24.43 16.57
N GLU A 397 21.21 -24.44 17.67
CA GLU A 397 20.81 -23.88 18.98
C GLU A 397 20.94 -22.34 19.12
N LYS A 398 21.52 -21.62 18.14
CA LYS A 398 21.69 -20.14 18.24
C LYS A 398 20.98 -19.33 17.16
N ARG A 399 20.19 -19.94 16.30
CA ARG A 399 19.28 -19.17 15.43
C ARG A 399 18.08 -18.78 16.28
N PRO A 400 17.74 -17.47 16.45
CA PRO A 400 16.43 -17.12 16.97
C PRO A 400 15.44 -17.85 16.07
N LEU A 401 14.57 -18.67 16.68
CA LEU A 401 13.52 -19.42 16.00
C LEU A 401 12.76 -18.44 15.07
N ARG A 402 13.07 -18.54 13.79
CA ARG A 402 12.38 -17.81 12.75
C ARG A 402 11.11 -18.58 12.48
N GLU A 403 10.15 -18.45 13.39
CA GLU A 403 8.80 -18.92 13.15
C GLU A 403 8.35 -18.33 11.81
N LYS A 404 7.81 -19.19 10.91
CA LYS A 404 6.93 -18.73 9.84
C LYS A 404 5.79 -18.00 10.54
N ARG A 405 5.95 -16.69 10.73
CA ARG A 405 4.96 -15.89 11.44
C ARG A 405 3.63 -16.05 10.70
N ASN A 406 2.61 -16.45 11.45
CA ASN A 406 1.25 -16.41 10.98
C ASN A 406 1.01 -15.02 10.42
N LEU A 407 0.30 -14.93 9.28
CA LEU A 407 -0.02 -13.66 8.62
C LEU A 407 -0.78 -12.70 9.54
N ILE A 408 -1.40 -13.24 10.59
CA ILE A 408 -1.99 -12.51 11.72
C ILE A 408 -1.23 -12.95 12.97
N ASN A 409 -0.53 -12.02 13.61
CA ASN A 409 0.48 -12.30 14.64
C ASN A 409 -0.07 -12.40 16.07
N PHE A 410 -1.38 -12.62 16.27
CA PHE A 410 -1.99 -12.80 17.59
C PHE A 410 -3.17 -13.78 17.52
N ASP A 411 -3.61 -14.26 18.68
CA ASP A 411 -4.75 -15.18 18.80
C ASP A 411 -6.07 -14.42 18.59
N LEU A 412 -6.67 -14.57 17.41
CA LEU A 412 -7.91 -13.92 17.03
C LEU A 412 -9.13 -14.47 17.79
N GLU A 413 -9.11 -15.75 18.20
CA GLU A 413 -10.18 -16.34 19.01
C GLU A 413 -10.16 -15.78 20.44
N GLU A 414 -8.97 -15.69 21.03
CA GLU A 414 -8.82 -15.04 22.35
C GLU A 414 -9.24 -13.57 22.28
N TYR A 415 -8.86 -12.84 21.22
CA TYR A 415 -9.29 -11.45 21.01
C TYR A 415 -10.81 -11.32 21.05
N ARG A 416 -11.54 -12.14 20.27
CA ARG A 416 -13.01 -12.10 20.20
C ARG A 416 -13.64 -12.46 21.55
N ARG A 417 -13.12 -13.46 22.23
CA ARG A 417 -13.59 -13.84 23.57
C ARG A 417 -13.49 -12.67 24.55
N LEU A 418 -12.36 -11.97 24.56
CA LEU A 418 -12.15 -10.81 25.44
C LEU A 418 -12.97 -9.60 25.00
N ALA A 419 -13.11 -9.33 23.71
CA ALA A 419 -13.92 -8.23 23.18
C ALA A 419 -15.42 -8.39 23.54
N ASN A 420 -15.93 -9.62 23.55
CA ASN A 420 -17.33 -9.92 23.91
C ASN A 420 -17.56 -9.95 25.43
N SER A 421 -16.50 -9.95 26.24
CA SER A 421 -16.58 -10.00 27.71
C SER A 421 -16.47 -8.63 28.37
N ASN A 422 -16.11 -7.61 27.63
CA ASN A 422 -15.99 -6.20 28.05
C ASN A 422 -17.16 -5.36 27.51
#